data_94afb680a7d07ad6247610d91864693d
#
_entry.id   94afb680a7d07ad6247610d91864693d
#
_cell.length_a   1.000
_cell.length_b   1.000
_cell.length_c   1.000
_cell.angle_alpha   90.00
_cell.angle_beta   90.00
_cell.angle_gamma   90.00
#
_symmetry.space_group_name_H-M   'P 1'
#
loop_
_entity.id
_entity.type
_entity.pdbx_description
1 polymer ?
#
loop_
_entity_poly.entity_id
_entity_poly.type
_entity_poly.pdbx_seq_one_letter_code
_entity_poly.pdbx_strand_id
1 'polypeptide(L)'
;MYKRQGSVAIASAIQNKYGIPAVPHIICKGFTKDETEYALIDLNFLGVNNLLILRGDIKTLEASQQNPELYHDHATDLQQQVNHFNEGIALDGSKIDGIETPFSYGMACYPEKHEEAPNMESDIYYLKEKVKNGAEYLVTQMFFDNEKYYAFVDRCRAEGITVPIIPGIKPIVFKNQLTVLPKIFRADIPEPFATELRKCKDDAEAKEVGVEWCIQQCKDLIAHGVPSLHFYTMMASDSVYKIAKEIY
;
A
#
# COMPACT_ATOMS: atom_id res chain seq x y z
N MET A 1 -23.24 3.80 7.10
CA MET A 1 -23.27 4.93 8.01
C MET A 1 -21.90 5.53 8.31
N TYR A 2 -20.89 4.84 8.69
CA TYR A 2 -19.60 5.43 9.07
C TYR A 2 -18.49 5.06 8.06
N LYS A 3 -18.61 5.56 6.83
CA LYS A 3 -17.58 5.39 5.79
C LYS A 3 -16.44 6.42 5.88
N ARG A 4 -16.33 7.15 7.00
CA ARG A 4 -15.40 8.27 7.16
C ARG A 4 -14.67 8.27 8.51
N GLN A 5 -14.45 7.12 9.11
CA GLN A 5 -13.58 7.05 10.28
C GLN A 5 -12.14 7.26 9.81
N GLY A 6 -11.45 8.19 10.46
CA GLY A 6 -10.08 8.51 10.12
C GLY A 6 -9.12 7.35 10.42
N SER A 7 -8.05 7.25 9.66
CA SER A 7 -7.01 6.22 9.83
C SER A 7 -6.43 6.21 11.25
N VAL A 8 -6.27 7.37 11.88
CA VAL A 8 -5.80 7.53 13.26
C VAL A 8 -6.68 6.76 14.25
N ALA A 9 -8.01 7.00 14.20
CA ALA A 9 -8.95 6.38 15.13
C ALA A 9 -9.01 4.85 14.96
N ILE A 10 -9.00 4.37 13.71
CA ILE A 10 -9.04 2.93 13.41
C ILE A 10 -7.74 2.25 13.84
N ALA A 11 -6.58 2.81 13.51
CA ALA A 11 -5.28 2.27 13.86
C ALA A 11 -5.11 2.20 15.38
N SER A 12 -5.44 3.28 16.09
CA SER A 12 -5.41 3.33 17.56
C SER A 12 -6.35 2.29 18.18
N ALA A 13 -7.57 2.14 17.64
CA ALA A 13 -8.52 1.15 18.15
C ALA A 13 -8.02 -0.28 17.95
N ILE A 14 -7.42 -0.60 16.79
CA ILE A 14 -6.83 -1.92 16.53
C ILE A 14 -5.67 -2.19 17.49
N GLN A 15 -4.73 -1.28 17.60
CA GLN A 15 -3.55 -1.47 18.43
C GLN A 15 -3.89 -1.54 19.91
N ASN A 16 -4.67 -0.58 20.45
CA ASN A 16 -4.95 -0.50 21.87
C ASN A 16 -6.02 -1.49 22.36
N LYS A 17 -7.00 -1.84 21.49
CA LYS A 17 -8.07 -2.74 21.89
C LYS A 17 -7.71 -4.22 21.67
N TYR A 18 -6.95 -4.52 20.62
CA TYR A 18 -6.67 -5.91 20.22
C TYR A 18 -5.19 -6.29 20.38
N GLY A 19 -4.30 -5.35 20.72
CA GLY A 19 -2.88 -5.60 20.85
C GLY A 19 -2.18 -5.98 19.54
N ILE A 20 -2.78 -5.63 18.39
CA ILE A 20 -2.26 -5.92 17.07
C ILE A 20 -1.57 -4.65 16.53
N PRO A 21 -0.29 -4.70 16.17
CA PRO A 21 0.38 -3.55 15.57
C PRO A 21 -0.40 -3.03 14.36
N ALA A 22 -0.66 -1.73 14.33
CA ALA A 22 -1.39 -1.08 13.23
C ALA A 22 -0.44 -0.24 12.39
N VAL A 23 -0.68 -0.23 11.07
CA VAL A 23 0.07 0.56 10.09
C VAL A 23 -0.93 1.42 9.31
N PRO A 24 -1.27 2.62 9.81
CA PRO A 24 -2.16 3.53 9.11
C PRO A 24 -1.53 4.02 7.80
N HIS A 25 -2.37 4.17 6.79
CA HIS A 25 -1.98 4.81 5.53
C HIS A 25 -2.10 6.33 5.66
N ILE A 26 -1.02 7.03 5.33
CA ILE A 26 -0.99 8.50 5.19
C ILE A 26 -0.83 8.80 3.70
N ILE A 27 -1.68 9.68 3.18
CA ILE A 27 -1.78 9.93 1.74
C ILE A 27 -1.63 11.41 1.40
N CYS A 28 -0.86 11.73 0.36
CA CYS A 28 -0.55 13.10 -0.08
C CYS A 28 -1.80 13.91 -0.43
N LYS A 29 -2.73 13.30 -1.14
CA LYS A 29 -3.89 14.00 -1.73
C LYS A 29 -5.18 13.84 -0.91
N GLY A 30 -5.12 13.18 0.24
CA GLY A 30 -6.28 12.99 1.12
C GLY A 30 -6.27 13.88 2.36
N PHE A 31 -5.10 14.43 2.69
CA PHE A 31 -4.87 15.34 3.81
C PHE A 31 -4.09 16.56 3.31
N THR A 32 -4.40 17.72 3.83
CA THR A 32 -3.50 18.88 3.71
C THR A 32 -2.22 18.63 4.52
N LYS A 33 -1.20 19.44 4.29
CA LYS A 33 0.06 19.37 5.06
C LYS A 33 -0.19 19.56 6.56
N ASP A 34 -1.08 20.50 6.93
CA ASP A 34 -1.46 20.73 8.33
C ASP A 34 -2.24 19.55 8.92
N GLU A 35 -3.22 18.99 8.19
CA GLU A 35 -3.96 17.79 8.63
C GLU A 35 -3.03 16.58 8.77
N THR A 36 -2.02 16.48 7.93
CA THR A 36 -0.97 15.47 8.05
C THR A 36 -0.18 15.64 9.34
N GLU A 37 0.25 16.86 9.67
CA GLU A 37 0.96 17.13 10.91
C GLU A 37 0.12 16.77 12.14
N TYR A 38 -1.14 17.19 12.19
CA TYR A 38 -2.05 16.77 13.27
C TYR A 38 -2.19 15.25 13.37
N ALA A 39 -2.33 14.58 12.23
CA ALA A 39 -2.41 13.11 12.22
C ALA A 39 -1.12 12.44 12.74
N LEU A 40 0.05 12.99 12.43
CA LEU A 40 1.35 12.48 12.93
C LEU A 40 1.46 12.70 14.45
N ILE A 41 1.08 13.89 14.95
CA ILE A 41 1.06 14.19 16.39
C ILE A 41 0.15 13.19 17.12
N ASP A 42 -1.08 13.02 16.65
CA ASP A 42 -2.05 12.11 17.25
C ASP A 42 -1.59 10.67 17.25
N LEU A 43 -1.04 10.18 16.12
CA LEU A 43 -0.53 8.81 16.01
C LEU A 43 0.64 8.56 16.95
N ASN A 44 1.60 9.49 17.02
CA ASN A 44 2.74 9.40 17.91
C ASN A 44 2.30 9.37 19.38
N PHE A 45 1.39 10.28 19.78
CA PHE A 45 0.79 10.32 21.12
C PHE A 45 0.05 9.03 21.49
N LEU A 46 -0.60 8.38 20.53
CA LEU A 46 -1.32 7.12 20.71
C LEU A 46 -0.41 5.88 20.62
N GLY A 47 0.90 6.06 20.42
CA GLY A 47 1.88 4.97 20.31
C GLY A 47 1.79 4.18 19.00
N VAL A 48 1.17 4.72 17.95
CA VAL A 48 1.08 4.11 16.63
C VAL A 48 2.20 4.64 15.75
N ASN A 49 3.35 4.00 15.78
CA ASN A 49 4.58 4.53 15.20
C ASN A 49 4.99 3.87 13.87
N ASN A 50 4.11 3.10 13.24
CA ASN A 50 4.35 2.49 11.93
C ASN A 50 3.42 3.10 10.90
N LEU A 51 3.93 3.50 9.74
CA LEU A 51 3.17 4.14 8.67
C LEU A 51 3.33 3.45 7.33
N LEU A 52 2.34 3.59 6.45
CA LEU A 52 2.51 3.37 5.02
C LEU A 52 2.22 4.69 4.30
N ILE A 53 3.26 5.25 3.68
CA ILE A 53 3.19 6.53 2.96
C ILE A 53 2.83 6.28 1.51
N LEU A 54 1.74 6.88 1.06
CA LEU A 54 1.18 6.71 -0.27
C LEU A 54 0.87 8.07 -0.92
N ARG A 55 0.75 8.09 -2.24
CA ARG A 55 0.28 9.27 -2.95
C ARG A 55 -1.22 9.49 -2.79
N GLY A 56 -2.00 8.41 -2.81
CA GLY A 56 -3.46 8.42 -2.85
C GLY A 56 -4.03 8.18 -4.26
N ASP A 57 -5.28 7.76 -4.32
CA ASP A 57 -5.98 7.42 -5.56
C ASP A 57 -6.49 8.65 -6.31
N ILE A 58 -6.81 8.47 -7.60
CA ILE A 58 -7.33 9.53 -8.50
C ILE A 58 -8.52 10.29 -7.90
N LYS A 59 -9.42 9.61 -7.17
CA LYS A 59 -10.58 10.24 -6.51
C LYS A 59 -10.23 11.24 -5.42
N THR A 60 -9.05 11.11 -4.81
CA THR A 60 -8.55 12.06 -3.80
C THR A 60 -7.88 13.28 -4.45
N LEU A 61 -7.54 13.19 -5.74
CA LEU A 61 -6.90 14.29 -6.47
C LEU A 61 -7.84 15.48 -6.71
N GLU A 62 -9.16 15.28 -6.83
CA GLU A 62 -10.12 16.36 -7.14
C GLU A 62 -10.12 17.47 -6.08
N ALA A 63 -10.07 17.13 -4.79
CA ALA A 63 -10.01 18.12 -3.72
C ALA A 63 -8.68 18.90 -3.72
N SER A 64 -7.57 18.23 -4.03
CA SER A 64 -6.25 18.86 -4.07
C SER A 64 -6.02 19.74 -5.30
N GLN A 65 -6.83 19.59 -6.36
CA GLN A 65 -6.73 20.44 -7.55
C GLN A 65 -7.20 21.87 -7.31
N GLN A 66 -8.07 22.09 -6.33
CA GLN A 66 -8.60 23.43 -6.01
C GLN A 66 -7.60 24.30 -5.25
N ASN A 67 -6.77 23.70 -4.39
CA ASN A 67 -5.77 24.41 -3.57
C ASN A 67 -4.50 23.53 -3.50
N PRO A 68 -3.76 23.39 -4.61
CA PRO A 68 -2.65 22.45 -4.70
C PRO A 68 -1.53 22.75 -3.69
N GLU A 69 -1.33 24.00 -3.33
CA GLU A 69 -0.30 24.43 -2.37
C GLU A 69 -0.50 23.87 -0.95
N LEU A 70 -1.73 23.48 -0.60
CA LEU A 70 -2.03 22.90 0.71
C LEU A 70 -1.66 21.41 0.79
N TYR A 71 -1.40 20.77 -0.34
CA TYR A 71 -1.17 19.31 -0.42
C TYR A 71 0.24 18.99 -0.89
N HIS A 72 0.70 17.78 -0.59
CA HIS A 72 1.89 17.22 -1.20
C HIS A 72 1.60 16.72 -2.61
N ASP A 73 2.52 16.92 -3.55
CA ASP A 73 2.35 16.43 -4.92
C ASP A 73 2.74 14.96 -5.04
N HIS A 74 3.82 14.56 -4.40
CA HIS A 74 4.37 13.22 -4.47
C HIS A 74 4.56 12.61 -3.08
N ALA A 75 4.58 11.27 -3.04
CA ALA A 75 4.82 10.53 -1.80
C ALA A 75 6.20 10.86 -1.18
N THR A 76 7.18 11.28 -1.99
CA THR A 76 8.48 11.76 -1.52
C THR A 76 8.40 13.08 -0.76
N ASP A 77 7.48 13.96 -1.11
CA ASP A 77 7.29 15.24 -0.40
C ASP A 77 6.66 14.98 0.98
N LEU A 78 5.66 14.09 1.03
CA LEU A 78 5.07 13.62 2.28
C LEU A 78 6.11 12.89 3.15
N GLN A 79 6.97 12.08 2.54
CA GLN A 79 8.10 11.43 3.22
C GLN A 79 9.02 12.46 3.91
N GLN A 80 9.32 13.56 3.25
CA GLN A 80 10.12 14.63 3.86
C GLN A 80 9.45 15.25 5.08
N GLN A 81 8.14 15.47 5.05
CA GLN A 81 7.40 15.96 6.22
C GLN A 81 7.46 14.95 7.38
N VAL A 82 7.32 13.66 7.12
CA VAL A 82 7.47 12.61 8.15
C VAL A 82 8.89 12.58 8.71
N ASN A 83 9.91 12.75 7.88
CA ASN A 83 11.30 12.81 8.32
C ASN A 83 11.56 14.04 9.21
N HIS A 84 11.08 15.22 8.82
CA HIS A 84 11.18 16.42 9.66
C HIS A 84 10.47 16.23 10.99
N PHE A 85 9.28 15.62 10.98
CA PHE A 85 8.58 15.28 12.22
C PHE A 85 9.44 14.37 13.11
N ASN A 86 10.05 13.32 12.55
CA ASN A 86 10.96 12.41 13.27
C ASN A 86 12.18 13.13 13.86
N GLU A 87 12.63 14.24 13.24
CA GLU A 87 13.70 15.11 13.71
C GLU A 87 13.22 16.15 14.73
N GLY A 88 11.92 16.15 15.09
CA GLY A 88 11.33 17.13 15.99
C GLY A 88 11.12 18.51 15.37
N ILE A 89 10.87 18.57 14.07
CA ILE A 89 10.65 19.80 13.32
C ILE A 89 9.20 19.81 12.78
N ALA A 90 8.43 20.82 13.17
CA ALA A 90 7.08 21.07 12.69
C ALA A 90 7.07 21.64 11.26
N LEU A 91 5.90 21.65 10.64
CA LEU A 91 5.71 22.17 9.28
C LEU A 91 6.11 23.64 9.13
N ASP A 92 5.93 24.45 10.16
CA ASP A 92 6.34 25.86 10.22
C ASP A 92 7.82 26.08 10.59
N GLY A 93 8.58 24.99 10.80
CA GLY A 93 9.98 25.00 11.21
C GLY A 93 10.21 25.14 12.71
N SER A 94 9.15 25.22 13.51
CA SER A 94 9.26 25.23 14.98
C SER A 94 9.66 23.85 15.52
N LYS A 95 10.12 23.79 16.76
CA LYS A 95 10.48 22.52 17.41
C LYS A 95 9.24 21.81 17.95
N ILE A 96 9.19 20.51 17.74
CA ILE A 96 8.26 19.60 18.39
C ILE A 96 9.03 18.87 19.49
N ASP A 97 8.64 19.09 20.75
CA ASP A 97 9.22 18.41 21.89
C ASP A 97 8.42 17.12 22.18
N GLY A 98 9.11 16.09 22.71
CA GLY A 98 8.45 14.89 23.24
C GLY A 98 8.19 13.78 22.23
N ILE A 99 8.87 13.76 21.07
CA ILE A 99 8.85 12.60 20.18
C ILE A 99 9.73 11.52 20.78
N GLU A 100 9.10 10.58 21.49
CA GLU A 100 9.81 9.48 22.15
C GLU A 100 10.22 8.37 21.17
N THR A 101 9.38 8.11 20.20
CA THR A 101 9.58 7.05 19.18
C THR A 101 9.33 7.60 17.79
N PRO A 102 10.36 7.73 16.96
CA PRO A 102 10.21 8.13 15.55
C PRO A 102 9.32 7.16 14.76
N PHE A 103 8.67 7.63 13.72
CA PHE A 103 7.94 6.77 12.80
C PHE A 103 8.88 5.89 11.98
N SER A 104 8.61 4.58 11.99
CA SER A 104 9.05 3.63 10.97
C SER A 104 8.02 3.63 9.85
N TYR A 105 8.45 3.64 8.59
CA TYR A 105 7.49 3.68 7.50
C TYR A 105 7.91 2.90 6.26
N GLY A 106 6.88 2.36 5.58
CA GLY A 106 6.98 1.80 4.25
C GLY A 106 6.40 2.71 3.19
N MET A 107 6.68 2.38 1.93
CA MET A 107 6.16 3.11 0.76
C MET A 107 5.71 2.14 -0.33
N ALA A 108 4.88 2.63 -1.27
CA ALA A 108 4.40 1.81 -2.38
C ALA A 108 5.45 1.64 -3.49
N CYS A 109 5.42 0.45 -4.13
CA CYS A 109 6.15 0.13 -5.34
C CYS A 109 5.25 -0.64 -6.33
N TYR A 110 5.71 -0.81 -7.58
CA TYR A 110 4.85 -1.27 -8.69
C TYR A 110 5.57 -2.32 -9.54
N PRO A 111 5.24 -3.62 -9.41
CA PRO A 111 5.84 -4.66 -10.24
C PRO A 111 5.63 -4.44 -11.74
N GLU A 112 4.51 -3.84 -12.11
CA GLU A 112 4.12 -3.56 -13.49
C GLU A 112 4.29 -2.09 -13.89
N LYS A 113 5.08 -1.32 -13.15
CA LYS A 113 5.37 0.10 -13.33
C LYS A 113 4.24 1.04 -12.84
N HIS A 114 4.60 2.14 -12.20
CA HIS A 114 3.67 3.23 -11.87
C HIS A 114 3.11 3.88 -13.14
N GLU A 115 1.82 4.22 -13.14
CA GLU A 115 1.14 4.77 -14.33
C GLU A 115 1.75 6.06 -14.87
N GLU A 116 2.28 6.91 -14.00
CA GLU A 116 2.91 8.19 -14.39
C GLU A 116 4.39 8.05 -14.74
N ALA A 117 5.05 6.94 -14.40
CA ALA A 117 6.42 6.73 -14.79
C ALA A 117 6.51 6.48 -16.31
N PRO A 118 7.39 7.15 -17.05
CA PRO A 118 7.53 6.94 -18.48
C PRO A 118 8.03 5.51 -18.79
N ASN A 119 8.87 4.95 -17.93
CA ASN A 119 9.44 3.62 -18.06
C ASN A 119 9.76 3.04 -16.67
N MET A 120 10.14 1.76 -16.61
CA MET A 120 10.49 1.08 -15.37
C MET A 120 11.79 1.63 -14.75
N GLU A 121 12.71 2.10 -15.57
CA GLU A 121 13.97 2.72 -15.11
C GLU A 121 13.70 3.95 -14.23
N SER A 122 12.80 4.81 -14.69
CA SER A 122 12.39 6.01 -13.94
C SER A 122 11.66 5.63 -12.65
N ASP A 123 10.80 4.60 -12.69
CA ASP A 123 10.07 4.14 -11.50
C ASP A 123 11.03 3.60 -10.44
N ILE A 124 12.00 2.78 -10.82
CA ILE A 124 13.04 2.26 -9.92
C ILE A 124 13.96 3.37 -9.42
N TYR A 125 14.28 4.37 -10.23
CA TYR A 125 15.05 5.53 -9.78
C TYR A 125 14.34 6.23 -8.60
N TYR A 126 13.05 6.55 -8.74
CA TYR A 126 12.29 7.15 -7.64
C TYR A 126 12.13 6.21 -6.45
N LEU A 127 12.05 4.90 -6.69
CA LEU A 127 12.00 3.92 -5.62
C LEU A 127 13.31 3.90 -4.81
N LYS A 128 14.47 4.02 -5.47
CA LYS A 128 15.78 4.18 -4.80
C LYS A 128 15.80 5.43 -3.92
N GLU A 129 15.31 6.56 -4.42
CA GLU A 129 15.24 7.80 -3.63
C GLU A 129 14.32 7.64 -2.40
N LYS A 130 13.18 6.94 -2.52
CA LYS A 130 12.33 6.62 -1.36
C LYS A 130 13.08 5.83 -0.29
N VAL A 131 13.82 4.79 -0.69
CA VAL A 131 14.60 3.95 0.24
C VAL A 131 15.78 4.73 0.84
N LYS A 132 16.52 5.48 0.02
CA LYS A 132 17.62 6.33 0.47
C LYS A 132 17.16 7.37 1.50
N ASN A 133 15.96 7.89 1.36
CA ASN A 133 15.38 8.87 2.26
C ASN A 133 14.66 8.25 3.48
N GLY A 134 14.80 6.95 3.73
CA GLY A 134 14.39 6.32 4.99
C GLY A 134 13.21 5.37 4.90
N ALA A 135 12.69 5.02 3.73
CA ALA A 135 11.69 3.94 3.65
C ALA A 135 12.33 2.61 4.04
N GLU A 136 11.79 1.95 5.06
CA GLU A 136 12.33 0.72 5.65
C GLU A 136 11.81 -0.55 5.01
N TYR A 137 10.67 -0.47 4.32
CA TYR A 137 10.08 -1.55 3.55
C TYR A 137 9.23 -0.99 2.39
N LEU A 138 8.91 -1.86 1.45
CA LEU A 138 8.09 -1.53 0.29
C LEU A 138 6.90 -2.48 0.23
N VAL A 139 5.72 -1.97 -0.15
CA VAL A 139 4.53 -2.77 -0.41
C VAL A 139 4.17 -2.61 -1.87
N THR A 140 4.00 -3.72 -2.59
CA THR A 140 3.68 -3.64 -4.01
C THR A 140 2.21 -3.29 -4.24
N GLN A 141 1.90 -2.65 -5.37
CA GLN A 141 0.55 -2.69 -5.93
C GLN A 141 0.15 -4.15 -6.15
N MET A 142 -1.16 -4.44 -6.14
CA MET A 142 -1.66 -5.77 -6.46
C MET A 142 -1.21 -6.23 -7.85
N PHE A 143 -0.90 -7.50 -7.96
CA PHE A 143 -0.55 -8.19 -9.20
C PHE A 143 -1.13 -9.61 -9.17
N PHE A 144 -1.23 -10.26 -10.32
CA PHE A 144 -1.83 -11.58 -10.46
C PHE A 144 -0.89 -12.62 -11.10
N ASP A 145 0.33 -12.19 -11.45
CA ASP A 145 1.39 -13.00 -12.02
C ASP A 145 2.67 -12.86 -11.15
N ASN A 146 3.07 -13.95 -10.49
CA ASN A 146 4.22 -13.94 -9.59
C ASN A 146 5.54 -13.71 -10.31
N GLU A 147 5.68 -14.11 -11.58
CA GLU A 147 6.90 -13.89 -12.37
C GLU A 147 7.20 -12.38 -12.52
N LYS A 148 6.16 -11.54 -12.63
CA LYS A 148 6.33 -10.08 -12.67
C LYS A 148 6.87 -9.53 -11.35
N TYR A 149 6.41 -10.09 -10.23
CA TYR A 149 6.94 -9.74 -8.91
C TYR A 149 8.39 -10.18 -8.75
N TYR A 150 8.72 -11.41 -9.14
CA TYR A 150 10.10 -11.92 -9.03
C TYR A 150 11.07 -11.10 -9.90
N ALA A 151 10.73 -10.86 -11.15
CA ALA A 151 11.52 -10.03 -12.06
C ALA A 151 11.71 -8.60 -11.53
N PHE A 152 10.67 -8.01 -10.93
CA PHE A 152 10.75 -6.71 -10.29
C PHE A 152 11.68 -6.71 -9.07
N VAL A 153 11.57 -7.71 -8.19
CA VAL A 153 12.44 -7.85 -7.02
C VAL A 153 13.89 -8.01 -7.45
N ASP A 154 14.18 -8.89 -8.41
CA ASP A 154 15.53 -9.09 -8.93
C ASP A 154 16.13 -7.80 -9.48
N ARG A 155 15.35 -7.04 -10.22
CA ARG A 155 15.74 -5.73 -10.73
C ARG A 155 16.01 -4.74 -9.60
N CYS A 156 15.15 -4.69 -8.58
CA CYS A 156 15.36 -3.85 -7.40
C CYS A 156 16.68 -4.21 -6.68
N ARG A 157 16.96 -5.51 -6.54
CA ARG A 157 18.19 -5.99 -5.91
C ARG A 157 19.44 -5.63 -6.73
N ALA A 158 19.38 -5.78 -8.05
CA ALA A 158 20.45 -5.37 -8.96
C ALA A 158 20.76 -3.87 -8.87
N GLU A 159 19.74 -3.04 -8.60
CA GLU A 159 19.86 -1.60 -8.40
C GLU A 159 20.22 -1.18 -6.96
N GLY A 160 20.47 -2.14 -6.06
CA GLY A 160 20.91 -1.90 -4.68
C GLY A 160 19.78 -1.60 -3.69
N ILE A 161 18.53 -1.83 -4.04
CA ILE A 161 17.40 -1.75 -3.11
C ILE A 161 17.38 -3.04 -2.29
N THR A 162 17.70 -2.96 -1.00
CA THR A 162 17.86 -4.12 -0.11
C THR A 162 16.73 -4.31 0.90
N VAL A 163 15.90 -3.28 1.11
CA VAL A 163 14.76 -3.34 2.04
C VAL A 163 13.75 -4.42 1.64
N PRO A 164 12.96 -4.96 2.60
CA PRO A 164 11.90 -5.90 2.29
C PRO A 164 10.92 -5.35 1.25
N ILE A 165 10.57 -6.17 0.27
CA ILE A 165 9.52 -5.88 -0.72
C ILE A 165 8.38 -6.85 -0.46
N ILE A 166 7.28 -6.35 0.06
CA ILE A 166 6.12 -7.13 0.50
C ILE A 166 5.12 -7.21 -0.65
N PRO A 167 4.79 -8.42 -1.16
CA PRO A 167 3.82 -8.56 -2.23
C PRO A 167 2.41 -8.19 -1.77
N GLY A 168 1.75 -7.33 -2.53
CA GLY A 168 0.37 -6.91 -2.36
C GLY A 168 -0.58 -7.86 -3.10
N ILE A 169 -1.45 -8.53 -2.36
CA ILE A 169 -2.31 -9.60 -2.85
C ILE A 169 -3.78 -9.19 -2.77
N LYS A 170 -4.52 -9.44 -3.85
CA LYS A 170 -5.95 -9.12 -3.94
C LYS A 170 -6.74 -10.29 -4.51
N PRO A 171 -7.59 -10.99 -3.72
CA PRO A 171 -8.51 -11.95 -4.29
C PRO A 171 -9.57 -11.25 -5.16
N ILE A 172 -9.83 -11.77 -6.35
CA ILE A 172 -10.96 -11.36 -7.17
C ILE A 172 -12.22 -12.00 -6.57
N VAL A 173 -13.25 -11.18 -6.31
CA VAL A 173 -14.49 -11.63 -5.67
C VAL A 173 -15.75 -11.22 -6.45
N PHE A 174 -15.58 -10.44 -7.53
CA PHE A 174 -16.65 -10.01 -8.43
C PHE A 174 -16.20 -10.12 -9.88
N LYS A 175 -17.08 -10.57 -10.77
CA LYS A 175 -16.77 -10.70 -12.20
C LYS A 175 -16.32 -9.39 -12.85
N ASN A 176 -16.90 -8.26 -12.45
CA ASN A 176 -16.56 -6.96 -12.99
C ASN A 176 -15.12 -6.54 -12.67
N GLN A 177 -14.48 -7.14 -11.66
CA GLN A 177 -13.09 -6.86 -11.32
C GLN A 177 -12.11 -7.28 -12.43
N LEU A 178 -12.51 -8.20 -13.30
CA LEU A 178 -11.75 -8.55 -14.52
C LEU A 178 -11.49 -7.34 -15.43
N THR A 179 -12.37 -6.35 -15.42
CA THR A 179 -12.23 -5.13 -16.24
C THR A 179 -11.89 -3.89 -15.40
N VAL A 180 -12.36 -3.84 -14.17
CA VAL A 180 -12.20 -2.69 -13.29
C VAL A 180 -10.77 -2.58 -12.73
N LEU A 181 -10.17 -3.72 -12.32
CA LEU A 181 -8.83 -3.69 -11.73
C LEU A 181 -7.74 -3.29 -12.73
N PRO A 182 -7.68 -3.83 -13.95
CA PRO A 182 -6.73 -3.37 -14.96
C PRO A 182 -6.89 -1.90 -15.31
N LYS A 183 -8.14 -1.41 -15.37
CA LYS A 183 -8.43 -0.02 -15.73
C LYS A 183 -7.97 0.97 -14.65
N ILE A 184 -8.19 0.65 -13.38
CA ILE A 184 -7.91 1.57 -12.25
C ILE A 184 -6.48 1.43 -11.78
N PHE A 185 -5.98 0.20 -11.62
CA PHE A 185 -4.70 -0.09 -10.98
C PHE A 185 -3.59 -0.49 -11.95
N ARG A 186 -3.89 -0.56 -13.25
CA ARG A 186 -2.95 -0.97 -14.32
C ARG A 186 -2.35 -2.37 -14.08
N ALA A 187 -3.01 -3.20 -13.28
CA ALA A 187 -2.59 -4.56 -13.02
C ALA A 187 -3.08 -5.50 -14.13
N ASP A 188 -2.17 -6.27 -14.72
CA ASP A 188 -2.52 -7.28 -15.72
C ASP A 188 -3.13 -8.51 -15.04
N ILE A 189 -4.17 -9.07 -15.65
CA ILE A 189 -4.75 -10.35 -15.25
C ILE A 189 -4.30 -11.40 -16.27
N PRO A 190 -3.54 -12.45 -15.86
CA PRO A 190 -3.05 -13.48 -16.75
C PRO A 190 -4.19 -14.16 -17.53
N GLU A 191 -3.96 -14.47 -18.81
CA GLU A 191 -5.02 -15.04 -19.66
C GLU A 191 -5.63 -16.35 -19.13
N PRO A 192 -4.89 -17.27 -18.50
CA PRO A 192 -5.49 -18.45 -17.87
C PRO A 192 -6.51 -18.05 -16.78
N PHE A 193 -6.17 -17.09 -15.93
CA PHE A 193 -7.07 -16.60 -14.88
C PHE A 193 -8.27 -15.84 -15.45
N ALA A 194 -8.03 -14.96 -16.42
CA ALA A 194 -9.09 -14.23 -17.09
C ALA A 194 -10.09 -15.17 -17.80
N THR A 195 -9.59 -16.25 -18.40
CA THR A 195 -10.42 -17.27 -19.06
C THR A 195 -11.32 -17.99 -18.06
N GLU A 196 -10.82 -18.39 -16.90
CA GLU A 196 -11.64 -19.04 -15.86
C GLU A 196 -12.71 -18.06 -15.31
N LEU A 197 -12.36 -16.81 -15.06
CA LEU A 197 -13.31 -15.79 -14.61
C LEU A 197 -14.41 -15.49 -15.64
N ARG A 198 -14.10 -15.55 -16.94
CA ARG A 198 -15.14 -15.35 -18.01
C ARG A 198 -16.15 -16.48 -18.04
N LYS A 199 -15.77 -17.71 -17.70
CA LYS A 199 -16.65 -18.88 -17.65
C LYS A 199 -17.64 -18.84 -16.47
N CYS A 200 -17.33 -18.09 -15.41
CA CYS A 200 -18.19 -17.99 -14.24
C CYS A 200 -19.56 -17.39 -14.60
N LYS A 201 -20.63 -17.95 -14.07
CA LYS A 201 -21.99 -17.47 -14.30
C LYS A 201 -22.31 -16.21 -13.52
N ASP A 202 -21.81 -16.15 -12.29
CA ASP A 202 -22.10 -15.09 -11.33
C ASP A 202 -20.88 -14.75 -10.46
N ASP A 203 -21.06 -13.83 -9.52
CA ASP A 203 -20.02 -13.39 -8.60
C ASP A 203 -19.64 -14.46 -7.56
N ALA A 204 -20.53 -15.39 -7.25
CA ALA A 204 -20.22 -16.47 -6.32
C ALA A 204 -19.19 -17.44 -6.93
N GLU A 205 -19.40 -17.87 -8.17
CA GLU A 205 -18.42 -18.68 -8.92
C GLU A 205 -17.11 -17.90 -9.13
N ALA A 206 -17.17 -16.61 -9.48
CA ALA A 206 -15.97 -15.77 -9.67
C ALA A 206 -15.16 -15.64 -8.37
N LYS A 207 -15.84 -15.54 -7.21
CA LYS A 207 -15.21 -15.50 -5.91
C LYS A 207 -14.45 -16.80 -5.60
N GLU A 208 -15.03 -17.96 -5.90
CA GLU A 208 -14.38 -19.25 -5.69
C GLU A 208 -13.11 -19.38 -6.55
N VAL A 209 -13.22 -19.07 -7.84
CA VAL A 209 -12.06 -19.05 -8.77
C VAL A 209 -10.99 -18.07 -8.30
N GLY A 210 -11.37 -16.85 -7.88
CA GLY A 210 -10.45 -15.83 -7.41
C GLY A 210 -9.77 -16.18 -6.09
N VAL A 211 -10.46 -16.84 -5.17
CA VAL A 211 -9.88 -17.32 -3.92
C VAL A 211 -8.89 -18.46 -4.20
N GLU A 212 -9.24 -19.42 -5.06
CA GLU A 212 -8.34 -20.52 -5.42
C GLU A 212 -7.06 -20.01 -6.10
N TRP A 213 -7.19 -19.11 -7.08
CA TRP A 213 -6.02 -18.47 -7.70
C TRP A 213 -5.12 -17.80 -6.66
N CYS A 214 -5.73 -17.03 -5.75
CA CYS A 214 -5.01 -16.33 -4.70
C CYS A 214 -4.29 -17.29 -3.73
N ILE A 215 -4.88 -18.44 -3.40
CA ILE A 215 -4.24 -19.48 -2.58
C ILE A 215 -2.98 -20.00 -3.28
N GLN A 216 -3.07 -20.34 -4.57
CA GLN A 216 -1.93 -20.84 -5.33
C GLN A 216 -0.83 -19.77 -5.46
N GLN A 217 -1.23 -18.52 -5.76
CA GLN A 217 -0.33 -17.38 -5.79
C GLN A 217 0.41 -17.20 -4.47
N CYS A 218 -0.29 -17.24 -3.34
CA CYS A 218 0.33 -17.10 -2.02
C CYS A 218 1.26 -18.25 -1.67
N LYS A 219 0.87 -19.50 -1.96
CA LYS A 219 1.72 -20.69 -1.72
C LYS A 219 3.04 -20.59 -2.49
N ASP A 220 2.97 -20.20 -3.75
CA ASP A 220 4.16 -20.01 -4.57
C ASP A 220 5.05 -18.89 -4.04
N LEU A 221 4.50 -17.73 -3.68
CA LEU A 221 5.24 -16.63 -3.06
C LEU A 221 5.92 -17.05 -1.75
N ILE A 222 5.22 -17.78 -0.88
CA ILE A 222 5.78 -18.30 0.37
C ILE A 222 6.94 -19.28 0.10
N ALA A 223 6.77 -20.17 -0.87
CA ALA A 223 7.82 -21.11 -1.29
C ALA A 223 9.08 -20.40 -1.82
N HIS A 224 8.93 -19.22 -2.43
CA HIS A 224 10.03 -18.35 -2.87
C HIS A 224 10.59 -17.44 -1.77
N GLY A 225 10.12 -17.59 -0.53
CA GLY A 225 10.70 -16.91 0.64
C GLY A 225 10.40 -15.42 0.74
N VAL A 226 9.21 -14.99 0.30
CA VAL A 226 8.79 -13.58 0.50
C VAL A 226 8.73 -13.22 1.98
N PRO A 227 9.06 -11.97 2.37
CA PRO A 227 9.16 -11.58 3.78
C PRO A 227 7.81 -11.61 4.52
N SER A 228 6.72 -11.34 3.82
CA SER A 228 5.34 -11.30 4.33
C SER A 228 4.37 -11.21 3.16
N LEU A 229 3.06 -11.31 3.43
CA LEU A 229 1.99 -11.08 2.46
C LEU A 229 1.11 -9.92 2.93
N HIS A 230 0.83 -8.96 2.05
CA HIS A 230 -0.08 -7.86 2.31
C HIS A 230 -1.39 -8.07 1.54
N PHE A 231 -2.54 -8.16 2.23
CA PHE A 231 -3.83 -8.40 1.60
C PHE A 231 -4.65 -7.13 1.44
N TYR A 232 -5.00 -6.78 0.21
CA TYR A 232 -6.00 -5.75 -0.12
C TYR A 232 -7.40 -6.33 0.06
N THR A 233 -7.90 -6.36 1.29
CA THR A 233 -9.17 -7.02 1.63
C THR A 233 -10.38 -6.35 0.99
N MET A 234 -10.41 -5.00 0.95
CA MET A 234 -11.51 -4.20 0.42
C MET A 234 -12.90 -4.75 0.81
N MET A 235 -13.08 -5.04 2.10
CA MET A 235 -14.29 -5.64 2.72
C MET A 235 -14.51 -7.14 2.44
N ALA A 236 -13.65 -7.81 1.67
CA ALA A 236 -13.74 -9.27 1.43
C ALA A 236 -13.00 -10.08 2.52
N SER A 237 -13.28 -9.78 3.79
CA SER A 237 -12.57 -10.39 4.93
C SER A 237 -12.76 -11.92 5.02
N ASP A 238 -13.92 -12.44 4.63
CA ASP A 238 -14.21 -13.87 4.57
C ASP A 238 -13.34 -14.60 3.53
N SER A 239 -13.10 -13.98 2.38
CA SER A 239 -12.21 -14.53 1.35
C SER A 239 -10.76 -14.57 1.84
N VAL A 240 -10.28 -13.48 2.44
CA VAL A 240 -8.93 -13.42 3.01
C VAL A 240 -8.76 -14.41 4.16
N TYR A 241 -9.78 -14.56 5.03
CA TYR A 241 -9.76 -15.56 6.09
C TYR A 241 -9.63 -16.99 5.54
N LYS A 242 -10.41 -17.33 4.47
CA LYS A 242 -10.32 -18.63 3.80
C LYS A 242 -8.92 -18.87 3.22
N ILE A 243 -8.35 -17.87 2.57
CA ILE A 243 -7.00 -17.94 2.00
C ILE A 243 -5.96 -18.14 3.11
N ALA A 244 -6.00 -17.31 4.16
CA ALA A 244 -5.03 -17.39 5.26
C ALA A 244 -5.05 -18.77 5.94
N LYS A 245 -6.22 -19.35 6.12
CA LYS A 245 -6.38 -20.71 6.71
C LYS A 245 -5.77 -21.82 5.85
N GLU A 246 -5.64 -21.62 4.54
CA GLU A 246 -5.06 -22.61 3.62
C GLU A 246 -3.54 -22.47 3.43
N ILE A 247 -3.00 -21.33 3.82
CA ILE A 247 -1.56 -21.03 3.61
C ILE A 247 -0.75 -20.99 4.92
N TYR A 248 -1.42 -20.90 6.06
CA TYR A 248 -0.88 -20.94 7.43
C TYR A 248 -1.55 -22.03 8.26
#